data_4e2771343e327c79fb17d7d8deb61acc
#
_entry.id   4e2771343e327c79fb17d7d8deb61acc
#
_cell.length_a   1.000
_cell.length_b   1.000
_cell.length_c   1.000
_cell.angle_alpha   90.00
_cell.angle_beta   90.00
_cell.angle_gamma   90.00
#
_symmetry.space_group_name_H-M   'P 1'
#
loop_
_entity.id
_entity.type
_entity.pdbx_description
1 polymer ?
#
loop_
_entity_poly.entity_id
_entity_poly.type
_entity_poly.pdbx_seq_one_letter_code
_entity_poly.pdbx_strand_id
1 'polypeptide(L)'
;RGPVPVSEPAGYVEVRAYAELNDFLPAESRGAAVRRPFRAHQTVKDVLEAMGIPHTEVDLIVVNGSVHGFDHRPRAGDRIAAYPMFEALDIGPTARLRPVPLRDPRFVVDVNLGRLAWLLRLFGFDVWWSNDADDQTLAAISAEQHRILLTRDRGLLKRRAVTHGLFVRPDDPEEQALGVIRRLDLTGRLAPLSRCVRCNAGP
;
A
#
# COMPACT_ATOMS: atom_id res chain seq x y z
N ARG A 1 8.61 -5.45 37.28
CA ARG A 1 7.59 -4.90 36.35
C ARG A 1 6.61 -6.03 36.07
N GLY A 2 5.37 -5.93 36.59
CA GLY A 2 4.32 -6.91 36.36
C GLY A 2 3.87 -6.92 34.90
N PRO A 3 3.25 -8.00 34.40
CA PRO A 3 2.73 -8.07 33.05
C PRO A 3 1.66 -6.99 32.87
N VAL A 4 1.79 -6.20 31.79
CA VAL A 4 0.79 -5.21 31.39
C VAL A 4 -0.52 -5.98 31.13
N PRO A 5 -1.64 -5.59 31.76
CA PRO A 5 -2.90 -6.29 31.56
C PRO A 5 -3.27 -6.23 30.06
N VAL A 6 -3.39 -7.39 29.44
CA VAL A 6 -3.89 -7.50 28.07
C VAL A 6 -5.38 -7.16 28.14
N SER A 7 -5.73 -5.93 27.71
CA SER A 7 -7.13 -5.52 27.68
C SER A 7 -7.97 -6.48 26.83
N GLU A 8 -9.08 -6.93 27.38
CA GLU A 8 -10.01 -7.82 26.68
C GLU A 8 -10.49 -7.21 25.37
N PRO A 9 -10.73 -8.03 24.33
CA PRO A 9 -11.25 -7.53 23.06
C PRO A 9 -12.66 -6.93 23.27
N ALA A 10 -12.93 -5.81 22.63
CA ALA A 10 -14.25 -5.19 22.62
C ALA A 10 -15.28 -6.01 21.81
N GLY A 11 -14.81 -6.91 20.98
CA GLY A 11 -15.62 -7.80 20.15
C GLY A 11 -14.81 -8.44 19.02
N TYR A 12 -15.54 -9.05 18.09
CA TYR A 12 -14.98 -9.68 16.90
C TYR A 12 -15.64 -9.14 15.64
N VAL A 13 -14.88 -9.02 14.59
CA VAL A 13 -15.33 -8.71 13.23
C VAL A 13 -14.95 -9.84 12.28
N GLU A 14 -15.63 -9.96 11.15
CA GLU A 14 -15.25 -10.81 10.04
C GLU A 14 -14.57 -9.96 8.97
N VAL A 15 -13.34 -10.31 8.60
CA VAL A 15 -12.57 -9.59 7.58
C VAL A 15 -12.30 -10.50 6.40
N ARG A 16 -12.63 -10.05 5.20
CA ARG A 16 -12.29 -10.71 3.95
C ARG A 16 -11.43 -9.81 3.09
N ALA A 17 -10.24 -10.29 2.75
CA ALA A 17 -9.35 -9.63 1.80
C ALA A 17 -9.59 -10.19 0.39
N TYR A 18 -9.56 -9.31 -0.61
CA TYR A 18 -9.77 -9.68 -2.01
C TYR A 18 -8.50 -9.55 -2.84
N ALA A 19 -8.44 -10.28 -3.92
CA ALA A 19 -7.36 -10.29 -4.91
C ALA A 19 -5.97 -10.41 -4.25
N GLU A 20 -5.01 -9.58 -4.65
CA GLU A 20 -3.63 -9.60 -4.16
C GLU A 20 -3.48 -9.22 -2.67
N LEU A 21 -4.50 -8.67 -2.00
CA LEU A 21 -4.45 -8.49 -0.56
C LEU A 21 -4.34 -9.82 0.20
N ASN A 22 -4.77 -10.92 -0.42
CA ASN A 22 -4.58 -12.26 0.13
C ASN A 22 -3.12 -12.67 0.28
N ASP A 23 -2.20 -12.08 -0.49
CA ASP A 23 -0.76 -12.39 -0.41
C ASP A 23 -0.14 -11.95 0.92
N PHE A 24 -0.80 -11.03 1.63
CA PHE A 24 -0.39 -10.60 2.97
C PHE A 24 -0.86 -11.55 4.08
N LEU A 25 -1.80 -12.44 3.77
CA LEU A 25 -2.39 -13.37 4.73
C LEU A 25 -1.67 -14.73 4.73
N PRO A 26 -1.67 -15.43 5.88
CA PRO A 26 -1.29 -16.84 5.93
C PRO A 26 -2.12 -17.68 4.95
N ALA A 27 -1.55 -18.75 4.40
CA ALA A 27 -2.16 -19.56 3.35
C ALA A 27 -3.57 -20.07 3.72
N GLU A 28 -3.76 -20.47 4.95
CA GLU A 28 -5.03 -20.96 5.50
C GLU A 28 -6.15 -19.91 5.61
N SER A 29 -5.77 -18.64 5.56
CA SER A 29 -6.70 -17.50 5.67
C SER A 29 -7.05 -16.87 4.32
N ARG A 30 -6.41 -17.30 3.24
CA ARG A 30 -6.59 -16.72 1.91
C ARG A 30 -7.97 -17.07 1.34
N GLY A 31 -8.63 -16.08 0.75
CA GLY A 31 -9.93 -16.24 0.10
C GLY A 31 -11.10 -16.47 1.05
N ALA A 32 -10.85 -16.58 2.36
CA ALA A 32 -11.86 -16.80 3.37
C ALA A 32 -12.15 -15.53 4.20
N ALA A 33 -13.32 -15.50 4.84
CA ALA A 33 -13.59 -14.52 5.88
C ALA A 33 -12.88 -14.97 7.18
N VAL A 34 -12.09 -14.10 7.77
CA VAL A 34 -11.30 -14.37 8.97
C VAL A 34 -11.89 -13.61 10.14
N ARG A 35 -12.23 -14.33 11.20
CA ARG A 35 -12.71 -13.72 12.44
C ARG A 35 -11.53 -13.09 13.19
N ARG A 36 -11.65 -11.79 13.51
CA ARG A 36 -10.59 -11.02 14.19
C ARG A 36 -11.12 -10.31 15.42
N PRO A 37 -10.41 -10.39 16.55
CA PRO A 37 -10.71 -9.57 17.73
C PRO A 37 -10.28 -8.12 17.47
N PHE A 38 -11.01 -7.16 18.02
CA PHE A 38 -10.62 -5.76 18.00
C PHE A 38 -10.83 -5.10 19.36
N ARG A 39 -10.16 -3.97 19.59
CA ARG A 39 -10.29 -3.15 20.80
C ARG A 39 -11.14 -1.92 20.48
N ALA A 40 -11.82 -1.36 21.49
CA ALA A 40 -12.76 -0.25 21.32
C ALA A 40 -12.18 1.01 20.65
N HIS A 41 -10.86 1.24 20.79
CA HIS A 41 -10.18 2.38 20.18
C HIS A 41 -9.66 2.12 18.76
N GLN A 42 -9.68 0.87 18.30
CA GLN A 42 -9.15 0.49 16.99
C GLN A 42 -10.09 0.90 15.85
N THR A 43 -9.48 1.29 14.75
CA THR A 43 -10.14 1.56 13.48
C THR A 43 -10.04 0.34 12.55
N VAL A 44 -10.76 0.37 11.42
CA VAL A 44 -10.61 -0.65 10.38
C VAL A 44 -9.17 -0.71 9.86
N LYS A 45 -8.47 0.44 9.77
CA LYS A 45 -7.05 0.48 9.45
C LYS A 45 -6.24 -0.41 10.40
N ASP A 46 -6.43 -0.23 11.72
CA ASP A 46 -5.67 -0.97 12.73
C ASP A 46 -5.94 -2.48 12.64
N VAL A 47 -7.19 -2.87 12.36
CA VAL A 47 -7.56 -4.28 12.18
C VAL A 47 -6.87 -4.88 10.96
N LEU A 48 -6.88 -4.21 9.81
CA LEU A 48 -6.22 -4.67 8.58
C LEU A 48 -4.70 -4.78 8.75
N GLU A 49 -4.09 -3.77 9.37
CA GLU A 49 -2.64 -3.77 9.64
C GLU A 49 -2.21 -4.87 10.63
N ALA A 50 -3.05 -5.16 11.63
CA ALA A 50 -2.83 -6.28 12.53
C ALA A 50 -2.91 -7.65 11.81
N MET A 51 -3.65 -7.74 10.70
CA MET A 51 -3.67 -8.91 9.83
C MET A 51 -2.47 -9.01 8.88
N GLY A 52 -1.61 -8.01 8.84
CA GLY A 52 -0.46 -7.95 7.95
C GLY A 52 -0.70 -7.17 6.67
N ILE A 53 -1.91 -6.66 6.43
CA ILE A 53 -2.27 -5.90 5.21
C ILE A 53 -1.90 -4.43 5.42
N PRO A 54 -0.94 -3.87 4.66
CA PRO A 54 -0.63 -2.45 4.74
C PRO A 54 -1.81 -1.61 4.21
N HIS A 55 -2.15 -0.54 4.89
CA HIS A 55 -3.23 0.35 4.45
C HIS A 55 -2.96 0.96 3.06
N THR A 56 -1.69 1.13 2.68
CA THR A 56 -1.28 1.63 1.37
C THR A 56 -1.64 0.71 0.20
N GLU A 57 -1.92 -0.57 0.47
CA GLU A 57 -2.34 -1.56 -0.52
C GLU A 57 -3.87 -1.61 -0.69
N VAL A 58 -4.62 -0.97 0.22
CA VAL A 58 -6.09 -0.99 0.23
C VAL A 58 -6.65 0.29 -0.39
N ASP A 59 -7.55 0.16 -1.37
CA ASP A 59 -8.17 1.30 -2.05
C ASP A 59 -9.67 1.43 -1.75
N LEU A 60 -10.32 0.33 -1.34
CA LEU A 60 -11.73 0.33 -1.00
C LEU A 60 -11.99 -0.54 0.24
N ILE A 61 -12.74 0.00 1.17
CA ILE A 61 -13.25 -0.72 2.35
C ILE A 61 -14.78 -0.69 2.31
N VAL A 62 -15.38 -1.87 2.43
CA VAL A 62 -16.83 -2.03 2.55
C VAL A 62 -17.15 -2.67 3.89
N VAL A 63 -17.96 -2.02 4.72
CA VAL A 63 -18.45 -2.56 5.99
C VAL A 63 -19.95 -2.75 5.89
N ASN A 64 -20.42 -3.98 6.06
CA ASN A 64 -21.85 -4.36 5.97
C ASN A 64 -22.54 -3.84 4.69
N GLY A 65 -21.83 -3.84 3.57
CA GLY A 65 -22.35 -3.37 2.27
C GLY A 65 -22.22 -1.87 2.01
N SER A 66 -21.71 -1.09 2.96
CA SER A 66 -21.50 0.36 2.79
C SER A 66 -20.01 0.71 2.74
N VAL A 67 -19.66 1.70 1.91
CA VAL A 67 -18.27 2.17 1.76
C VAL A 67 -17.88 3.03 2.96
N HIS A 68 -16.70 2.78 3.52
CA HIS A 68 -16.16 3.49 4.68
C HIS A 68 -14.68 3.86 4.49
N GLY A 69 -14.21 4.85 5.27
CA GLY A 69 -12.81 5.24 5.36
C GLY A 69 -12.01 4.37 6.34
N PHE A 70 -10.70 4.59 6.37
CA PHE A 70 -9.79 3.92 7.30
C PHE A 70 -10.05 4.24 8.78
N ASP A 71 -10.63 5.38 9.06
CA ASP A 71 -10.97 5.89 10.39
C ASP A 71 -12.26 5.29 10.98
N HIS A 72 -13.00 4.51 10.17
CA HIS A 72 -14.20 3.82 10.64
C HIS A 72 -13.89 2.92 11.84
N ARG A 73 -14.66 3.06 12.91
CA ARG A 73 -14.56 2.22 14.12
C ARG A 73 -15.51 1.05 14.01
N PRO A 74 -14.98 -0.18 13.94
CA PRO A 74 -15.82 -1.36 13.78
C PRO A 74 -16.64 -1.66 15.04
N ARG A 75 -17.76 -2.34 14.83
CA ARG A 75 -18.63 -2.87 15.88
C ARG A 75 -18.58 -4.40 15.88
N ALA A 76 -18.89 -5.01 17.01
CA ALA A 76 -18.96 -6.47 17.10
C ALA A 76 -19.97 -7.04 16.08
N GLY A 77 -19.53 -8.01 15.29
CA GLY A 77 -20.34 -8.63 14.24
C GLY A 77 -20.23 -7.97 12.87
N ASP A 78 -19.49 -6.86 12.72
CA ASP A 78 -19.30 -6.24 11.42
C ASP A 78 -18.57 -7.17 10.45
N ARG A 79 -18.98 -7.10 9.17
CA ARG A 79 -18.33 -7.75 8.05
C ARG A 79 -17.57 -6.71 7.24
N ILE A 80 -16.25 -6.85 7.22
CA ILE A 80 -15.33 -5.93 6.56
C ILE A 80 -14.77 -6.61 5.30
N ALA A 81 -14.98 -5.99 4.14
CA ALA A 81 -14.38 -6.40 2.88
C ALA A 81 -13.33 -5.35 2.47
N ALA A 82 -12.08 -5.79 2.27
CA ALA A 82 -10.98 -4.94 1.83
C ALA A 82 -10.56 -5.31 0.41
N TYR A 83 -10.45 -4.31 -0.44
CA TYR A 83 -10.10 -4.45 -1.84
C TYR A 83 -8.84 -3.67 -2.17
N PRO A 84 -7.95 -4.21 -3.02
CA PRO A 84 -6.81 -3.47 -3.54
C PRO A 84 -7.25 -2.43 -4.56
N MET A 85 -6.29 -1.66 -5.07
CA MET A 85 -6.52 -0.74 -6.18
C MET A 85 -7.02 -1.53 -7.41
N PHE A 86 -8.14 -1.11 -7.96
CA PHE A 86 -8.67 -1.66 -9.21
C PHE A 86 -8.35 -0.72 -10.38
N GLU A 87 -7.57 -1.20 -11.35
CA GLU A 87 -7.28 -0.47 -12.58
C GLU A 87 -8.49 -0.40 -13.53
N ALA A 88 -9.38 -1.40 -13.47
CA ALA A 88 -10.45 -1.61 -14.44
C ALA A 88 -11.87 -1.24 -13.94
N LEU A 89 -12.07 -0.95 -12.66
CA LEU A 89 -13.36 -0.56 -12.12
C LEU A 89 -13.39 0.94 -11.81
N ASP A 90 -14.16 1.69 -12.56
CA ASP A 90 -14.50 3.07 -12.19
C ASP A 90 -15.50 3.04 -11.03
N ILE A 91 -14.96 2.93 -9.81
CA ILE A 91 -15.75 2.97 -8.57
C ILE A 91 -16.15 4.41 -8.18
N GLY A 92 -15.88 5.37 -9.06
CA GLY A 92 -16.17 6.79 -8.84
C GLY A 92 -15.31 7.44 -7.74
N PRO A 93 -15.24 8.77 -7.73
CA PRO A 93 -14.38 9.51 -6.79
C PRO A 93 -14.81 9.38 -5.32
N THR A 94 -16.08 9.04 -5.06
CA THR A 94 -16.65 8.95 -3.71
C THR A 94 -16.33 7.64 -2.99
N ALA A 95 -15.94 6.61 -3.71
CA ALA A 95 -15.67 5.28 -3.17
C ALA A 95 -14.19 5.03 -2.87
N ARG A 96 -13.30 5.86 -3.39
CA ARG A 96 -11.85 5.69 -3.22
C ARG A 96 -11.39 6.23 -1.87
N LEU A 97 -10.55 5.47 -1.19
CA LEU A 97 -9.89 5.91 0.05
C LEU A 97 -8.81 6.98 -0.20
N ARG A 98 -8.38 7.12 -1.44
CA ARG A 98 -7.40 8.12 -1.88
C ARG A 98 -8.10 9.26 -2.60
N PRO A 99 -7.94 10.49 -2.12
CA PRO A 99 -8.74 11.63 -2.61
C PRO A 99 -8.37 12.11 -4.02
N VAL A 100 -7.21 11.77 -4.57
CA VAL A 100 -6.78 12.27 -5.90
C VAL A 100 -5.98 11.20 -6.65
N PRO A 101 -6.32 10.87 -7.91
CA PRO A 101 -5.41 10.14 -8.79
C PRO A 101 -4.10 10.94 -8.91
N LEU A 102 -2.96 10.30 -8.72
CA LEU A 102 -1.66 10.95 -8.91
C LEU A 102 -1.50 11.34 -10.38
N ARG A 103 -1.72 12.61 -10.69
CA ARG A 103 -1.62 13.13 -12.06
C ARG A 103 -0.22 12.99 -12.66
N ASP A 104 0.80 12.95 -11.80
CA ASP A 104 2.20 12.79 -12.18
C ASP A 104 2.87 11.84 -11.16
N PRO A 105 2.89 10.53 -11.46
CA PRO A 105 3.43 9.54 -10.53
C PRO A 105 4.93 9.71 -10.37
N ARG A 106 5.35 10.08 -9.17
CA ARG A 106 6.74 10.13 -8.73
C ARG A 106 6.98 9.05 -7.71
N PHE A 107 8.16 8.46 -7.72
CA PHE A 107 8.50 7.34 -6.86
C PHE A 107 9.59 7.66 -5.87
N VAL A 108 9.55 7.01 -4.71
CA VAL A 108 10.68 6.81 -3.82
C VAL A 108 10.86 5.31 -3.66
N VAL A 109 12.07 4.83 -3.85
CA VAL A 109 12.35 3.40 -3.95
C VAL A 109 13.31 3.00 -2.83
N ASP A 110 12.96 1.90 -2.16
CA ASP A 110 13.76 1.28 -1.11
C ASP A 110 15.17 0.93 -1.58
N VAL A 111 16.15 1.02 -0.69
CA VAL A 111 17.58 0.81 -0.96
C VAL A 111 17.87 -0.50 -1.68
N ASN A 112 17.17 -1.58 -1.34
CA ASN A 112 17.35 -2.91 -1.92
C ASN A 112 16.78 -3.06 -3.34
N LEU A 113 16.08 -2.06 -3.85
CA LEU A 113 15.42 -2.07 -5.15
C LEU A 113 16.08 -1.15 -6.18
N GLY A 114 17.40 -0.96 -6.09
CA GLY A 114 18.15 -0.04 -6.96
C GLY A 114 18.01 -0.35 -8.46
N ARG A 115 17.89 -1.63 -8.87
CA ARG A 115 17.66 -2.00 -10.27
C ARG A 115 16.28 -1.62 -10.75
N LEU A 116 15.25 -1.74 -9.89
CA LEU A 116 13.91 -1.24 -10.17
C LEU A 116 13.93 0.28 -10.36
N ALA A 117 14.62 1.02 -9.48
CA ALA A 117 14.77 2.47 -9.60
C ALA A 117 15.40 2.86 -10.93
N TRP A 118 16.45 2.14 -11.35
CA TRP A 118 17.10 2.34 -12.65
C TRP A 118 16.15 2.11 -13.82
N LEU A 119 15.38 1.00 -13.82
CA LEU A 119 14.43 0.67 -14.88
C LEU A 119 13.30 1.70 -14.98
N LEU A 120 12.75 2.14 -13.85
CA LEU A 120 11.70 3.17 -13.86
C LEU A 120 12.21 4.51 -14.39
N ARG A 121 13.46 4.90 -14.09
CA ARG A 121 14.10 6.07 -14.70
C ARG A 121 14.30 5.90 -16.20
N LEU A 122 14.69 4.69 -16.65
CA LEU A 122 14.82 4.36 -18.07
C LEU A 122 13.48 4.54 -18.81
N PHE A 123 12.36 4.22 -18.16
CA PHE A 123 11.01 4.42 -18.68
C PHE A 123 10.51 5.87 -18.57
N GLY A 124 11.32 6.78 -18.00
CA GLY A 124 11.03 8.22 -17.95
C GLY A 124 10.40 8.71 -16.66
N PHE A 125 10.22 7.84 -15.65
CA PHE A 125 9.61 8.24 -14.38
C PHE A 125 10.60 8.97 -13.46
N ASP A 126 10.08 9.92 -12.68
CA ASP A 126 10.82 10.58 -11.61
C ASP A 126 10.94 9.63 -10.41
N VAL A 127 12.18 9.19 -10.14
CA VAL A 127 12.46 8.20 -9.10
C VAL A 127 13.56 8.71 -8.18
N TRP A 128 13.21 8.97 -6.93
CA TRP A 128 14.18 9.18 -5.87
C TRP A 128 14.69 7.82 -5.36
N TRP A 129 15.99 7.66 -5.28
CA TRP A 129 16.67 6.47 -4.74
C TRP A 129 18.05 6.83 -4.22
N SER A 130 18.40 6.29 -3.04
CA SER A 130 19.74 6.29 -2.47
C SER A 130 20.06 4.90 -1.95
N ASN A 131 21.34 4.53 -1.93
CA ASN A 131 21.82 3.24 -1.42
C ASN A 131 22.00 3.21 0.11
N ASP A 132 21.81 4.32 0.81
CA ASP A 132 22.04 4.51 2.25
C ASP A 132 20.84 5.10 3.00
N ALA A 133 19.69 5.26 2.32
CA ALA A 133 18.49 5.82 2.94
C ALA A 133 17.89 4.85 3.97
N ASP A 134 17.64 5.33 5.17
CA ASP A 134 16.89 4.58 6.17
C ASP A 134 15.37 4.70 5.96
N ASP A 135 14.63 3.88 6.64
CA ASP A 135 13.16 3.85 6.59
C ASP A 135 12.50 5.18 6.95
N GLN A 136 13.10 5.94 7.88
CA GLN A 136 12.59 7.23 8.30
C GLN A 136 12.71 8.24 7.16
N THR A 137 13.84 8.27 6.50
CA THR A 137 14.11 9.11 5.33
C THR A 137 13.17 8.76 4.17
N LEU A 138 12.99 7.47 3.87
CA LEU A 138 12.09 7.01 2.81
C LEU A 138 10.64 7.44 3.09
N ALA A 139 10.16 7.26 4.33
CA ALA A 139 8.82 7.68 4.72
C ALA A 139 8.62 9.20 4.67
N ALA A 140 9.62 9.97 5.09
CA ALA A 140 9.61 11.43 5.04
C ALA A 140 9.54 11.94 3.58
N ILE A 141 10.40 11.43 2.70
CA ILE A 141 10.40 11.79 1.27
C ILE A 141 9.07 11.42 0.61
N SER A 142 8.51 10.24 0.92
CA SER A 142 7.20 9.84 0.42
C SER A 142 6.12 10.85 0.81
N ALA A 143 6.09 11.26 2.08
CA ALA A 143 5.09 12.19 2.60
C ALA A 143 5.25 13.62 2.07
N GLU A 144 6.47 14.17 2.17
CA GLU A 144 6.77 15.58 1.85
C GLU A 144 6.71 15.87 0.34
N GLN A 145 7.15 14.92 -0.48
CA GLN A 145 7.20 15.07 -1.93
C GLN A 145 6.03 14.38 -2.65
N HIS A 146 5.08 13.79 -1.91
CA HIS A 146 3.96 13.04 -2.47
C HIS A 146 4.40 11.95 -3.46
N ARG A 147 5.45 11.18 -3.09
CA ARG A 147 5.98 10.09 -3.88
C ARG A 147 5.38 8.75 -3.46
N ILE A 148 5.14 7.88 -4.43
CA ILE A 148 4.72 6.50 -4.18
C ILE A 148 5.94 5.72 -3.68
N LEU A 149 5.85 5.17 -2.48
CA LEU A 149 6.90 4.34 -1.90
C LEU A 149 6.84 2.93 -2.48
N LEU A 150 7.94 2.47 -3.10
CA LEU A 150 8.11 1.10 -3.59
C LEU A 150 9.07 0.36 -2.66
N THR A 151 8.60 -0.68 -1.98
CA THR A 151 9.41 -1.44 -1.01
C THR A 151 8.95 -2.89 -0.89
N ARG A 152 9.81 -3.74 -0.34
CA ARG A 152 9.49 -5.10 0.10
C ARG A 152 9.32 -5.19 1.63
N ASP A 153 9.40 -4.08 2.32
CA ASP A 153 9.15 -4.02 3.76
C ASP A 153 7.70 -3.61 4.05
N ARG A 154 6.94 -4.57 4.60
CA ARG A 154 5.56 -4.36 5.05
C ARG A 154 5.48 -3.39 6.22
N GLY A 155 6.50 -3.35 7.08
CA GLY A 155 6.57 -2.44 8.22
C GLY A 155 6.67 -0.99 7.78
N LEU A 156 7.52 -0.75 6.78
CA LEU A 156 7.68 0.58 6.19
C LEU A 156 6.38 1.09 5.55
N LEU A 157 5.64 0.23 4.85
CA LEU A 157 4.34 0.59 4.24
C LEU A 157 3.24 0.90 5.27
N LYS A 158 3.35 0.40 6.49
CA LYS A 158 2.38 0.65 7.59
C LYS A 158 2.67 1.93 8.36
N ARG A 159 3.80 2.60 8.11
CA ARG A 159 4.10 3.86 8.78
C ARG A 159 3.04 4.91 8.47
N ARG A 160 2.57 5.62 9.50
CA ARG A 160 1.50 6.64 9.37
C ARG A 160 1.82 7.73 8.35
N ALA A 161 3.09 8.06 8.18
CA ALA A 161 3.55 9.07 7.23
C ALA A 161 3.39 8.62 5.77
N VAL A 162 3.42 7.31 5.50
CA VAL A 162 3.31 6.76 4.15
C VAL A 162 1.83 6.69 3.75
N THR A 163 1.41 7.54 2.83
CA THR A 163 0.03 7.58 2.33
C THR A 163 -0.16 6.83 1.03
N HIS A 164 0.92 6.73 0.23
CA HIS A 164 0.93 6.03 -1.05
C HIS A 164 2.14 5.09 -1.10
N GLY A 165 1.90 3.81 -1.31
CA GLY A 165 2.97 2.84 -1.41
C GLY A 165 2.50 1.55 -2.03
N LEU A 166 3.44 0.81 -2.61
CA LEU A 166 3.21 -0.50 -3.19
C LEU A 166 4.23 -1.50 -2.63
N PHE A 167 3.74 -2.67 -2.28
CA PHE A 167 4.58 -3.81 -1.96
C PHE A 167 5.07 -4.47 -3.27
N VAL A 168 6.38 -4.47 -3.46
CA VAL A 168 7.02 -5.05 -4.66
C VAL A 168 7.22 -6.55 -4.46
N ARG A 169 6.42 -7.38 -5.13
CA ARG A 169 6.38 -8.83 -4.93
C ARG A 169 7.47 -9.61 -5.67
N PRO A 170 7.68 -9.41 -6.99
CA PRO A 170 8.64 -10.20 -7.75
C PRO A 170 10.08 -10.00 -7.27
N ASP A 171 10.92 -11.01 -7.50
CA ASP A 171 12.36 -10.91 -7.25
C ASP A 171 13.09 -10.32 -8.46
N ASP A 172 12.62 -10.61 -9.67
CA ASP A 172 13.19 -10.11 -10.91
C ASP A 172 12.87 -8.62 -11.11
N PRO A 173 13.87 -7.75 -11.37
CA PRO A 173 13.69 -6.32 -11.53
C PRO A 173 12.80 -5.91 -12.71
N GLU A 174 12.78 -6.68 -13.80
CA GLU A 174 11.95 -6.39 -14.96
C GLU A 174 10.48 -6.70 -14.64
N GLU A 175 10.22 -7.83 -13.97
CA GLU A 175 8.88 -8.15 -13.46
C GLU A 175 8.39 -7.15 -12.41
N GLN A 176 9.30 -6.64 -11.55
CA GLN A 176 9.00 -5.57 -10.60
C GLN A 176 8.53 -4.30 -11.34
N ALA A 177 9.28 -3.87 -12.34
CA ALA A 177 8.96 -2.66 -13.11
C ALA A 177 7.64 -2.82 -13.87
N LEU A 178 7.43 -3.96 -14.54
CA LEU A 178 6.18 -4.27 -15.23
C LEU A 178 5.00 -4.33 -14.25
N GLY A 179 5.20 -4.90 -13.06
CA GLY A 179 4.20 -4.95 -12.00
C GLY A 179 3.77 -3.55 -11.55
N VAL A 180 4.71 -2.63 -11.34
CA VAL A 180 4.44 -1.24 -10.97
C VAL A 180 3.68 -0.52 -12.09
N ILE A 181 4.14 -0.67 -13.36
CA ILE A 181 3.51 -0.05 -14.52
C ILE A 181 2.06 -0.51 -14.68
N ARG A 182 1.80 -1.80 -14.55
CA ARG A 182 0.44 -2.37 -14.67
C ARG A 182 -0.45 -1.92 -13.52
N ARG A 183 0.00 -2.05 -12.27
CA ARG A 183 -0.82 -1.72 -11.08
C ARG A 183 -1.19 -0.26 -10.99
N LEU A 184 -0.44 0.64 -11.62
CA LEU A 184 -0.71 2.08 -11.60
C LEU A 184 -1.19 2.60 -12.96
N ASP A 185 -1.49 1.70 -13.92
CA ASP A 185 -1.91 2.05 -15.29
C ASP A 185 -1.03 3.11 -15.96
N LEU A 186 0.29 2.86 -15.93
CA LEU A 186 1.27 3.83 -16.43
C LEU A 186 1.70 3.63 -17.87
N THR A 187 1.12 2.68 -18.60
CA THR A 187 1.51 2.35 -19.99
C THR A 187 1.43 3.57 -20.91
N GLY A 188 0.40 4.39 -20.77
CA GLY A 188 0.25 5.63 -21.55
C GLY A 188 1.16 6.79 -21.13
N ARG A 189 1.99 6.61 -20.10
CA ARG A 189 2.89 7.64 -19.55
C ARG A 189 4.37 7.31 -19.74
N LEU A 190 4.67 6.23 -20.45
CA LEU A 190 6.04 5.85 -20.74
C LEU A 190 6.69 6.89 -21.65
N ALA A 191 7.83 7.39 -21.22
CA ALA A 191 8.69 8.31 -21.96
C ALA A 191 10.14 7.82 -21.89
N PRO A 192 10.47 6.69 -22.55
CA PRO A 192 11.79 6.07 -22.43
C PRO A 192 12.91 7.05 -22.79
N LEU A 193 14.02 6.98 -22.03
CA LEU A 193 15.22 7.81 -22.22
C LEU A 193 15.01 9.32 -22.01
N SER A 194 13.84 9.76 -21.54
CA SER A 194 13.59 11.17 -21.20
C SER A 194 14.25 11.60 -19.88
N ARG A 195 14.88 10.67 -19.16
CA ARG A 195 15.48 10.94 -17.85
C ARG A 195 16.83 10.23 -17.70
N CYS A 196 17.75 10.85 -16.99
CA CYS A 196 19.05 10.23 -16.68
C CYS A 196 18.87 9.09 -15.67
N VAL A 197 19.28 7.89 -16.05
CA VAL A 197 19.16 6.68 -15.19
C VAL A 197 20.03 6.75 -13.93
N ARG A 198 21.11 7.54 -13.94
CA ARG A 198 22.03 7.70 -12.78
C ARG A 198 21.55 8.76 -11.80
N CYS A 199 21.32 9.98 -12.27
CA CYS A 199 21.03 11.12 -11.39
C CYS A 199 19.56 11.56 -11.38
N ASN A 200 18.68 10.90 -12.18
CA ASN A 200 17.27 11.23 -12.27
C ASN A 200 16.98 12.63 -12.87
N ALA A 201 17.96 13.34 -13.42
CA ALA A 201 17.71 14.61 -14.09
C ALA A 201 16.76 14.40 -15.27
N GLY A 202 15.76 15.27 -15.39
CA GLY A 202 14.90 15.38 -16.59
C GLY A 202 15.58 16.19 -17.67
N PRO A 203 14.93 16.31 -18.83
CA PRO A 203 15.37 17.17 -19.91
C PRO A 203 15.32 18.64 -19.52
#